data_8e6313cbe0a485f7abecc22f2892c49c
#
_entry.id   8e6313cbe0a485f7abecc22f2892c49c
#
_cell.length_a   1.000
_cell.length_b   1.000
_cell.length_c   1.000
_cell.angle_alpha   90.00
_cell.angle_beta   90.00
_cell.angle_gamma   90.00
#
_symmetry.space_group_name_H-M   'P 1'
#
loop_
_entity.id
_entity.type
_entity.pdbx_description
1 polymer ?
#
loop_
_entity_poly.entity_id
_entity_poly.type
_entity_poly.pdbx_seq_one_letter_code
_entity_poly.pdbx_strand_id
1 'polypeptide(L)'
;MVRADRLQASGILLIVLVIVQFILLAVAVRPLAVRVREHRGAAAVDRSARLAFGDEFGDFIRFLGAEVPPEGRVVVPPMDIDPTFGDVGLVQYFLFPREIVNCPSGAELPGCIRSLVGTRTFILRVGGFPVAEDVPPSKGYLPFSADWGLYSPR
;
A
#
# COMPACT_ATOMS: atom_id res chain seq x y z
N MET A 1 -59.04 -0.31 23.20
CA MET A 1 -57.90 0.46 23.72
C MET A 1 -56.51 -0.25 23.54
N VAL A 2 -56.40 -1.56 23.66
CA VAL A 2 -55.11 -2.31 23.62
C VAL A 2 -54.35 -2.23 22.27
N ARG A 3 -54.98 -1.90 21.12
CA ARG A 3 -54.36 -1.86 19.79
C ARG A 3 -53.57 -0.58 19.52
N ALA A 4 -53.99 0.55 20.08
CA ALA A 4 -53.33 1.84 19.93
C ALA A 4 -51.95 1.88 20.67
N ASP A 5 -51.87 1.30 21.86
CA ASP A 5 -50.67 1.31 22.65
C ASP A 5 -49.51 0.46 22.04
N ARG A 6 -49.88 -0.63 21.33
CA ARG A 6 -48.87 -1.47 20.65
C ARG A 6 -48.28 -0.78 19.44
N LEU A 7 -49.06 0.00 18.68
CA LEU A 7 -48.60 0.75 17.50
C LEU A 7 -47.65 1.89 17.93
N GLN A 8 -47.97 2.54 19.08
CA GLN A 8 -47.13 3.61 19.62
C GLN A 8 -45.80 3.06 20.16
N ALA A 9 -45.82 1.93 20.88
CA ALA A 9 -44.60 1.27 21.37
C ALA A 9 -43.68 0.80 20.23
N SER A 10 -44.24 0.26 19.12
CA SER A 10 -43.48 -0.14 17.95
C SER A 10 -42.82 1.06 17.24
N GLY A 11 -43.51 2.20 17.19
CA GLY A 11 -42.95 3.43 16.61
C GLY A 11 -41.78 3.97 17.40
N ILE A 12 -41.89 4.00 18.71
CA ILE A 12 -40.80 4.45 19.60
C ILE A 12 -39.59 3.53 19.50
N LEU A 13 -39.79 2.21 19.45
CA LEU A 13 -38.72 1.24 19.33
C LEU A 13 -37.94 1.45 18.00
N LEU A 14 -38.66 1.70 16.91
CA LEU A 14 -38.07 1.94 15.59
C LEU A 14 -37.23 3.23 15.57
N ILE A 15 -37.72 4.30 16.18
CA ILE A 15 -36.96 5.56 16.31
C ILE A 15 -35.70 5.36 17.14
N VAL A 16 -35.76 4.65 18.25
CA VAL A 16 -34.60 4.36 19.08
C VAL A 16 -33.57 3.54 18.32
N LEU A 17 -34.00 2.55 17.56
CA LEU A 17 -33.11 1.70 16.75
C LEU A 17 -32.40 2.50 15.64
N VAL A 18 -33.10 3.41 14.98
CA VAL A 18 -32.52 4.32 13.98
C VAL A 18 -31.50 5.25 14.64
N ILE A 19 -31.80 5.84 15.78
CA ILE A 19 -30.85 6.72 16.51
C ILE A 19 -29.57 5.94 16.88
N VAL A 20 -29.73 4.73 17.41
CA VAL A 20 -28.58 3.88 17.78
C VAL A 20 -27.73 3.58 16.54
N GLN A 21 -28.33 3.25 15.41
CA GLN A 21 -27.59 3.03 14.16
C GLN A 21 -26.81 4.26 13.71
N PHE A 22 -27.42 5.46 13.77
CA PHE A 22 -26.72 6.69 13.43
C PHE A 22 -25.55 6.98 14.37
N ILE A 23 -25.70 6.74 15.66
CA ILE A 23 -24.60 6.90 16.62
C ILE A 23 -23.47 5.93 16.31
N LEU A 24 -23.77 4.64 16.08
CA LEU A 24 -22.76 3.64 15.72
C LEU A 24 -22.03 3.99 14.44
N LEU A 25 -22.76 4.44 13.43
CA LEU A 25 -22.19 4.88 12.16
C LEU A 25 -21.28 6.10 12.37
N ALA A 26 -21.71 7.10 13.13
CA ALA A 26 -20.90 8.28 13.41
C ALA A 26 -19.60 7.93 14.15
N VAL A 27 -19.67 7.00 15.11
CA VAL A 27 -18.48 6.51 15.83
C VAL A 27 -17.55 5.75 14.89
N ALA A 28 -18.08 4.89 14.01
CA ALA A 28 -17.28 4.12 13.05
C ALA A 28 -16.62 5.00 11.97
N VAL A 29 -17.28 6.06 11.51
CA VAL A 29 -16.78 6.95 10.45
C VAL A 29 -15.80 8.00 10.99
N ARG A 30 -15.89 8.35 12.28
CA ARG A 30 -15.06 9.39 12.89
C ARG A 30 -13.54 9.21 12.65
N PRO A 31 -12.92 8.03 12.89
CA PRO A 31 -11.48 7.85 12.68
C PRO A 31 -11.09 8.04 11.20
N LEU A 32 -11.93 7.61 10.27
CA LEU A 32 -11.70 7.81 8.84
C LEU A 32 -11.77 9.30 8.47
N ALA A 33 -12.76 10.03 8.99
CA ALA A 33 -12.91 11.47 8.75
C ALA A 33 -11.71 12.27 9.28
N VAL A 34 -11.15 11.90 10.43
CA VAL A 34 -9.94 12.51 10.98
C VAL A 34 -8.76 12.28 10.04
N ARG A 35 -8.50 11.04 9.65
CA ARG A 35 -7.41 10.70 8.71
C ARG A 35 -7.52 11.43 7.37
N VAL A 36 -8.72 11.47 6.79
CA VAL A 36 -8.96 12.21 5.53
C VAL A 36 -8.65 13.70 5.70
N ARG A 37 -8.99 14.27 6.86
CA ARG A 37 -8.73 15.69 7.16
C ARG A 37 -7.22 15.97 7.32
N GLU A 38 -6.50 15.08 7.98
CA GLU A 38 -5.04 15.19 8.17
C GLU A 38 -4.28 15.18 6.84
N HIS A 39 -4.76 14.42 5.85
CA HIS A 39 -4.13 14.30 4.53
C HIS A 39 -4.73 15.18 3.42
N ARG A 40 -5.53 16.21 3.77
CA ARG A 40 -6.18 17.07 2.76
C ARG A 40 -5.24 17.77 1.79
N GLY A 41 -4.01 18.08 2.21
CA GLY A 41 -3.00 18.73 1.37
C GLY A 41 -2.16 17.77 0.51
N ALA A 42 -2.28 16.47 0.71
CA ALA A 42 -1.52 15.48 -0.04
C ALA A 42 -2.12 15.22 -1.43
N ALA A 43 -1.28 14.85 -2.40
CA ALA A 43 -1.73 14.38 -3.70
C ALA A 43 -2.70 13.21 -3.55
N ALA A 44 -3.63 13.03 -4.50
CA ALA A 44 -4.66 11.99 -4.41
C ALA A 44 -4.08 10.58 -4.24
N VAL A 45 -3.00 10.29 -4.97
CA VAL A 45 -2.27 9.01 -4.92
C VAL A 45 -1.62 8.80 -3.54
N ASP A 46 -0.91 9.82 -3.02
CA ASP A 46 -0.29 9.76 -1.69
C ASP A 46 -1.32 9.57 -0.57
N ARG A 47 -2.44 10.27 -0.66
CA ARG A 47 -3.56 10.12 0.27
C ARG A 47 -4.17 8.72 0.23
N SER A 48 -4.38 8.15 -0.97
CA SER A 48 -4.92 6.80 -1.12
C SER A 48 -3.97 5.75 -0.53
N ALA A 49 -2.66 5.89 -0.76
CA ALA A 49 -1.65 5.01 -0.18
C ALA A 49 -1.70 5.01 1.35
N ARG A 50 -1.73 6.20 1.97
CA ARG A 50 -1.78 6.34 3.43
C ARG A 50 -3.09 5.83 4.04
N LEU A 51 -4.22 6.10 3.41
CA LEU A 51 -5.52 5.68 3.91
C LEU A 51 -5.71 4.16 3.83
N ALA A 52 -5.21 3.52 2.78
CA ALA A 52 -5.37 2.09 2.55
C ALA A 52 -4.33 1.23 3.32
N PHE A 53 -3.07 1.70 3.38
CA PHE A 53 -1.93 0.90 3.83
C PHE A 53 -1.16 1.52 5.01
N GLY A 54 -1.52 2.72 5.44
CA GLY A 54 -0.86 3.44 6.54
C GLY A 54 0.21 4.43 6.09
N ASP A 55 0.70 5.22 7.06
CA ASP A 55 1.61 6.33 6.79
C ASP A 55 2.98 5.86 6.31
N GLU A 56 3.52 4.78 6.89
CA GLU A 56 4.82 4.22 6.51
C GLU A 56 4.83 3.77 5.04
N PHE A 57 3.77 3.09 4.60
CA PHE A 57 3.62 2.73 3.19
C PHE A 57 3.56 3.97 2.28
N GLY A 58 2.77 4.98 2.66
CA GLY A 58 2.68 6.23 1.91
C GLY A 58 4.02 6.97 1.81
N ASP A 59 4.78 7.01 2.91
CA ASP A 59 6.13 7.60 2.91
C ASP A 59 7.10 6.81 2.06
N PHE A 60 7.00 5.48 2.06
CA PHE A 60 7.83 4.64 1.22
C PHE A 60 7.51 4.79 -0.27
N ILE A 61 6.24 4.85 -0.65
CA ILE A 61 5.84 5.15 -2.04
C ILE A 61 6.38 6.51 -2.49
N ARG A 62 6.35 7.51 -1.61
CA ARG A 62 6.93 8.84 -1.90
C ARG A 62 8.44 8.77 -2.06
N PHE A 63 9.14 8.04 -1.21
CA PHE A 63 10.56 7.78 -1.32
C PHE A 63 10.90 7.11 -2.67
N LEU A 64 10.19 6.05 -3.05
CA LEU A 64 10.37 5.39 -4.34
C LEU A 64 10.09 6.35 -5.50
N GLY A 65 9.07 7.21 -5.37
CA GLY A 65 8.75 8.24 -6.34
C GLY A 65 9.85 9.27 -6.55
N ALA A 66 10.62 9.57 -5.51
CA ALA A 66 11.75 10.51 -5.56
C ALA A 66 13.04 9.87 -6.13
N GLU A 67 13.31 8.61 -5.74
CA GLU A 67 14.56 7.93 -6.08
C GLU A 67 14.54 7.24 -7.45
N VAL A 68 13.37 6.81 -7.92
CA VAL A 68 13.23 6.12 -9.20
C VAL A 68 12.73 7.10 -10.27
N PRO A 69 13.49 7.34 -11.35
CA PRO A 69 13.03 8.21 -12.43
C PRO A 69 11.80 7.62 -13.15
N PRO A 70 11.00 8.45 -13.85
CA PRO A 70 9.77 8.00 -14.51
C PRO A 70 9.96 6.85 -15.51
N GLU A 71 11.10 6.78 -16.17
CA GLU A 71 11.49 5.72 -17.12
C GLU A 71 12.20 4.55 -16.44
N GLY A 72 12.27 4.54 -15.11
CA GLY A 72 12.87 3.47 -14.32
C GLY A 72 11.97 2.24 -14.25
N ARG A 73 12.61 1.08 -14.12
CA ARG A 73 11.97 -0.22 -13.87
C ARG A 73 12.20 -0.59 -12.42
N VAL A 74 11.16 -1.01 -11.71
CA VAL A 74 11.24 -1.49 -10.33
C VAL A 74 10.91 -2.97 -10.29
N VAL A 75 11.84 -3.78 -9.81
CA VAL A 75 11.64 -5.21 -9.53
C VAL A 75 11.07 -5.31 -8.12
N VAL A 76 9.88 -5.89 -8.02
CA VAL A 76 9.15 -6.10 -6.76
C VAL A 76 9.19 -7.56 -6.34
N PRO A 77 8.96 -7.88 -5.04
CA PRO A 77 8.93 -9.26 -4.59
C PRO A 77 7.83 -10.07 -5.27
N PRO A 78 7.95 -11.40 -5.33
CA PRO A 78 6.83 -12.27 -5.64
C PRO A 78 5.70 -12.11 -4.61
N MET A 79 4.45 -12.35 -5.05
CA MET A 79 3.24 -12.15 -4.25
C MET A 79 3.16 -13.07 -3.01
N ASP A 80 3.80 -14.23 -3.07
CA ASP A 80 3.90 -15.18 -1.96
C ASP A 80 4.95 -14.79 -0.90
N ILE A 81 5.89 -13.90 -1.25
CA ILE A 81 6.85 -13.33 -0.29
C ILE A 81 6.26 -12.09 0.39
N ASP A 82 5.66 -11.20 -0.38
CA ASP A 82 4.97 -10.02 0.13
C ASP A 82 3.71 -9.75 -0.69
N PRO A 83 2.51 -10.01 -0.14
CA PRO A 83 1.26 -9.82 -0.88
C PRO A 83 0.98 -8.37 -1.30
N THR A 84 1.49 -7.39 -0.55
CA THR A 84 1.24 -5.97 -0.83
C THR A 84 2.15 -5.46 -1.93
N PHE A 85 3.45 -5.65 -1.78
CA PHE A 85 4.42 -5.19 -2.78
C PHE A 85 4.56 -6.15 -3.96
N GLY A 86 4.15 -7.40 -3.82
CA GLY A 86 4.11 -8.38 -4.91
C GLY A 86 2.94 -8.20 -5.88
N ASP A 87 1.92 -7.44 -5.50
CA ASP A 87 0.85 -7.05 -6.41
C ASP A 87 1.36 -5.96 -7.38
N VAL A 88 1.79 -6.40 -8.57
CA VAL A 88 2.31 -5.51 -9.62
C VAL A 88 1.30 -4.43 -9.98
N GLY A 89 0.00 -4.75 -10.06
CA GLY A 89 -1.04 -3.79 -10.41
C GLY A 89 -1.19 -2.70 -9.36
N LEU A 90 -1.14 -3.07 -8.09
CA LEU A 90 -1.19 -2.14 -6.98
C LEU A 90 0.01 -1.20 -6.97
N VAL A 91 1.22 -1.75 -7.04
CA VAL A 91 2.45 -0.95 -7.02
C VAL A 91 2.55 -0.08 -8.27
N GLN A 92 2.14 -0.59 -9.44
CA GLN A 92 2.07 0.16 -10.70
C GLN A 92 1.14 1.37 -10.57
N TYR A 93 -0.01 1.22 -9.91
CA TYR A 93 -0.94 2.33 -9.68
C TYR A 93 -0.28 3.49 -8.91
N PHE A 94 0.50 3.18 -7.88
CA PHE A 94 1.17 4.20 -7.07
C PHE A 94 2.42 4.79 -7.71
N LEU A 95 3.15 4.02 -8.51
CA LEU A 95 4.43 4.42 -9.08
C LEU A 95 4.36 4.79 -10.57
N PHE A 96 3.16 4.82 -11.17
CA PHE A 96 3.03 5.23 -12.57
C PHE A 96 3.77 6.56 -12.84
N PRO A 97 4.51 6.71 -13.96
CA PRO A 97 4.59 5.85 -15.15
C PRO A 97 5.71 4.80 -15.13
N ARG A 98 6.36 4.53 -14.00
CA ARG A 98 7.47 3.57 -13.87
C ARG A 98 7.01 2.16 -14.22
N GLU A 99 7.87 1.36 -14.84
CA GLU A 99 7.60 -0.05 -15.13
C GLU A 99 7.79 -0.90 -13.87
N ILE A 100 6.76 -1.65 -13.48
CA ILE A 100 6.81 -2.56 -12.34
C ILE A 100 6.83 -3.99 -12.85
N VAL A 101 7.79 -4.77 -12.40
CA VAL A 101 7.93 -6.18 -12.76
C VAL A 101 8.19 -7.03 -11.52
N ASN A 102 7.69 -8.25 -11.50
CA ASN A 102 8.06 -9.24 -10.50
C ASN A 102 8.68 -10.47 -11.16
N CYS A 103 9.35 -11.26 -10.35
CA CYS A 103 9.92 -12.54 -10.73
C CYS A 103 9.10 -13.67 -10.11
N PRO A 104 9.06 -14.87 -10.74
CA PRO A 104 8.50 -16.04 -10.09
C PRO A 104 9.29 -16.37 -8.81
N SER A 105 8.60 -16.88 -7.81
CA SER A 105 9.21 -17.34 -6.57
C SER A 105 10.01 -18.64 -6.76
N GLY A 106 10.82 -18.98 -5.76
CA GLY A 106 11.57 -20.23 -5.73
C GLY A 106 12.89 -20.19 -6.51
N ALA A 107 13.30 -21.34 -7.08
CA ALA A 107 14.63 -21.53 -7.66
C ALA A 107 14.93 -20.61 -8.87
N GLU A 108 13.91 -20.10 -9.54
CA GLU A 108 14.06 -19.24 -10.72
C GLU A 108 14.30 -17.77 -10.36
N LEU A 109 14.00 -17.37 -9.10
CA LEU A 109 14.07 -16.00 -8.63
C LEU A 109 15.44 -15.34 -8.86
N PRO A 110 16.57 -15.95 -8.48
CA PRO A 110 17.91 -15.35 -8.68
C PRO A 110 18.24 -15.15 -10.16
N GLY A 111 17.85 -16.10 -11.00
CA GLY A 111 18.02 -16.03 -12.45
C GLY A 111 17.23 -14.90 -13.08
N CYS A 112 15.95 -14.77 -12.67
CA CYS A 112 15.06 -13.70 -13.11
C CYS A 112 15.60 -12.33 -12.71
N ILE A 113 15.96 -12.13 -11.43
CA ILE A 113 16.53 -10.86 -10.96
C ILE A 113 17.74 -10.48 -11.80
N ARG A 114 18.67 -11.41 -12.01
CA ARG A 114 19.88 -11.16 -12.83
C ARG A 114 19.57 -10.80 -14.26
N SER A 115 18.55 -11.42 -14.87
CA SER A 115 18.14 -11.12 -16.25
C SER A 115 17.51 -9.74 -16.42
N LEU A 116 16.89 -9.20 -15.37
CA LEU A 116 16.24 -7.90 -15.37
C LEU A 116 17.21 -6.75 -15.05
N VAL A 117 18.39 -7.04 -14.50
CA VAL A 117 19.33 -6.01 -14.08
C VAL A 117 19.85 -5.21 -15.27
N GLY A 118 19.62 -3.90 -15.23
CA GLY A 118 20.10 -2.93 -16.22
C GLY A 118 20.39 -1.59 -15.56
N THR A 119 20.82 -0.62 -16.35
CA THR A 119 21.20 0.74 -15.89
C THR A 119 20.03 1.53 -15.30
N ARG A 120 18.78 1.15 -15.62
CA ARG A 120 17.56 1.80 -15.13
C ARG A 120 16.71 0.88 -14.25
N THR A 121 17.27 -0.25 -13.81
CA THR A 121 16.56 -1.22 -13.01
C THR A 121 16.88 -1.02 -11.54
N PHE A 122 15.85 -0.82 -10.76
CA PHE A 122 15.86 -0.72 -9.30
C PHE A 122 15.26 -1.99 -8.73
N ILE A 123 15.73 -2.44 -7.57
CA ILE A 123 15.21 -3.64 -6.93
C ILE A 123 14.69 -3.23 -5.55
N LEU A 124 13.43 -3.48 -5.30
CA LEU A 124 12.79 -3.18 -4.03
C LEU A 124 13.33 -4.13 -2.96
N ARG A 125 13.69 -3.59 -1.79
CA ARG A 125 13.96 -4.40 -0.60
C ARG A 125 12.79 -4.28 0.34
N VAL A 126 12.11 -5.40 0.59
CA VAL A 126 10.96 -5.50 1.51
C VAL A 126 11.02 -6.86 2.21
N GLY A 127 10.97 -6.86 3.54
CA GLY A 127 11.08 -8.10 4.30
C GLY A 127 12.33 -8.88 3.96
N GLY A 128 12.18 -10.16 3.61
CA GLY A 128 13.29 -11.04 3.19
C GLY A 128 13.70 -10.95 1.71
N PHE A 129 13.07 -10.08 0.91
CA PHE A 129 13.36 -9.94 -0.51
C PHE A 129 14.18 -8.67 -0.82
N PRO A 130 15.10 -8.70 -1.79
CA PRO A 130 15.79 -9.89 -2.28
C PRO A 130 16.79 -10.40 -1.25
N VAL A 131 17.21 -11.66 -1.36
CA VAL A 131 18.35 -12.14 -0.60
C VAL A 131 19.60 -11.41 -1.11
N ALA A 132 20.48 -10.97 -0.21
CA ALA A 132 21.64 -10.12 -0.56
C ALA A 132 22.54 -10.75 -1.65
N GLU A 133 22.61 -12.07 -1.72
CA GLU A 133 23.37 -12.84 -2.70
C GLU A 133 22.79 -12.74 -4.12
N ASP A 134 21.50 -12.41 -4.26
CA ASP A 134 20.82 -12.28 -5.54
C ASP A 134 21.01 -10.88 -6.16
N VAL A 135 21.46 -9.91 -5.36
CA VAL A 135 21.67 -8.54 -5.81
C VAL A 135 23.07 -8.38 -6.40
N PRO A 136 23.19 -7.95 -7.65
CA PRO A 136 24.50 -7.70 -8.25
C PRO A 136 25.30 -6.65 -7.48
N PRO A 137 26.62 -6.82 -7.34
CA PRO A 137 27.48 -5.88 -6.60
C PRO A 137 27.56 -4.49 -7.24
N SER A 138 27.10 -4.34 -8.48
CA SER A 138 26.97 -3.05 -9.16
C SER A 138 25.82 -2.19 -8.65
N LYS A 139 24.99 -2.69 -7.72
CA LYS A 139 23.87 -1.95 -7.14
C LYS A 139 24.29 -1.25 -5.84
N GLY A 140 23.89 0.00 -5.69
CA GLY A 140 23.95 0.72 -4.43
C GLY A 140 22.68 0.46 -3.61
N TYR A 141 22.80 0.45 -2.28
CA TYR A 141 21.63 0.33 -1.41
C TYR A 141 21.24 1.67 -0.82
N LEU A 142 19.97 2.03 -0.96
CA LEU A 142 19.34 3.21 -0.37
C LEU A 142 18.34 2.73 0.71
N PRO A 143 18.67 2.85 1.99
CA PRO A 143 17.78 2.44 3.07
C PRO A 143 16.63 3.44 3.21
N PHE A 144 15.42 2.94 3.46
CA PHE A 144 14.28 3.74 3.89
C PHE A 144 13.96 3.49 5.38
N SER A 145 13.86 2.21 5.75
CA SER A 145 13.71 1.76 7.14
C SER A 145 14.59 0.53 7.40
N ALA A 146 14.41 -0.12 8.55
CA ALA A 146 15.16 -1.34 8.86
C ALA A 146 14.91 -2.46 7.85
N ASP A 147 13.66 -2.60 7.40
CA ASP A 147 13.21 -3.70 6.55
C ASP A 147 12.93 -3.29 5.10
N TRP A 148 12.84 -1.98 4.82
CA TRP A 148 12.49 -1.45 3.51
C TRP A 148 13.60 -0.58 2.95
N GLY A 149 13.79 -0.67 1.65
CA GLY A 149 14.78 0.11 0.93
C GLY A 149 14.77 -0.18 -0.56
N LEU A 150 15.78 0.33 -1.24
CA LEU A 150 15.89 0.26 -2.69
C LEU A 150 17.34 -0.02 -3.08
N TYR A 151 17.55 -0.99 -3.94
CA TYR A 151 18.82 -1.15 -4.63
C TYR A 151 18.77 -0.36 -5.94
N SER A 152 19.66 0.61 -6.09
CA SER A 152 19.76 1.49 -7.26
C SER A 152 20.92 1.13 -8.15
N PRO A 153 20.91 1.44 -9.45
CA PRO A 153 22.11 1.47 -10.28
C PRO A 153 23.16 2.41 -9.66
N ARG A 154 24.42 2.02 -9.70
CA ARG A 154 25.54 2.91 -9.36
C ARG A 154 25.93 3.75 -10.55
#